data_fa566e904824bb2d953a103c7a60324a
#
_entry.id   fa566e904824bb2d953a103c7a60324a
#
_cell.length_a   1.000
_cell.length_b   1.000
_cell.length_c   1.000
_cell.angle_alpha   90.00
_cell.angle_beta   90.00
_cell.angle_gamma   90.00
#
_symmetry.space_group_name_H-M   'P 1'
#
loop_
_entity.id
_entity.type
_entity.pdbx_description
1 polymer ?
#
loop_
_entity_poly.entity_id
_entity_poly.type
_entity_poly.pdbx_seq_one_letter_code
_entity_poly.pdbx_strand_id
1 'polypeptide(L)'
;MKNYLLAFCLPLSFIFTSCDDVVTKVDRPTGFEDFVSNYNDHIAEWLEEQMIELNEKQVKLEKKLADSETPEQKLAVTADLKALTRNKQKYQNRIDQKEFFSFKGIEELPQELVWEDGMDNPIIGDPRAKKGGVFHNYIRDFPRTLRQIGSQANNSFRGEIYDNIDMGLVGYHPITKKYYPSLAKEWAFSADGRTVFYKLDPKATYSDGVKVRSKDFVFGLFIRLSDNITAPFEKQYYKEQYANITVYSDEVFSVSLPEAKPLLALFTSVPNAPPHFYNEYGPDYEERYQWRVPPTTGAYTVKPEDIKKGRSVTLSRVKDWWAKDHKFYQYSNNADKISYQVIAEESKAFELF
;
A
#
# COMPACT_ATOMS: atom_id res chain seq x y z
N MET A 1 23.25 -67.26 48.54
CA MET A 1 22.73 -65.90 48.66
C MET A 1 23.02 -65.20 47.32
N LYS A 2 22.02 -65.15 46.46
CA LYS A 2 22.10 -64.51 45.16
C LYS A 2 21.23 -63.27 45.18
N ASN A 3 21.83 -62.10 45.11
CA ASN A 3 21.12 -60.83 45.02
C ASN A 3 20.78 -60.55 43.55
N TYR A 4 19.47 -60.49 43.27
CA TYR A 4 18.95 -60.02 42.00
C TYR A 4 18.77 -58.48 42.08
N LEU A 5 19.53 -57.74 41.25
CA LEU A 5 19.27 -56.34 40.99
C LEU A 5 18.20 -56.23 39.91
N LEU A 6 17.05 -55.67 40.28
CA LEU A 6 16.01 -55.26 39.31
C LEU A 6 16.40 -53.91 38.72
N ALA A 7 16.69 -53.89 37.42
CA ALA A 7 16.84 -52.66 36.65
C ALA A 7 15.46 -52.13 36.26
N PHE A 8 15.07 -51.00 36.80
CA PHE A 8 13.88 -50.24 36.37
C PHE A 8 14.22 -49.45 35.11
N CYS A 9 13.72 -49.87 33.93
CA CYS A 9 13.68 -49.08 32.73
C CYS A 9 12.51 -48.10 32.82
N LEU A 10 12.82 -46.83 33.03
CA LEU A 10 11.86 -45.73 32.81
C LEU A 10 11.81 -45.41 31.30
N PRO A 11 10.62 -45.34 30.69
CA PRO A 11 10.51 -44.87 29.33
C PRO A 11 10.74 -43.35 29.30
N LEU A 12 11.76 -42.92 28.57
CA LEU A 12 11.98 -41.55 28.22
C LEU A 12 10.88 -41.14 27.23
N SER A 13 9.83 -40.52 27.74
CA SER A 13 8.83 -39.86 26.92
C SER A 13 9.49 -38.61 26.31
N PHE A 14 9.85 -38.67 25.03
CA PHE A 14 10.17 -37.50 24.24
C PHE A 14 8.88 -36.68 24.10
N ILE A 15 8.76 -35.64 24.90
CA ILE A 15 7.81 -34.56 24.65
C ILE A 15 8.35 -33.80 23.47
N PHE A 16 7.81 -34.04 22.28
CA PHE A 16 7.91 -33.11 21.18
C PHE A 16 7.14 -31.87 21.60
N THR A 17 7.84 -30.88 22.15
CA THR A 17 7.33 -29.51 22.17
C THR A 17 7.28 -29.07 20.71
N SER A 18 6.08 -29.12 20.13
CA SER A 18 5.73 -28.31 18.97
C SER A 18 6.22 -26.92 19.28
N CYS A 19 7.16 -26.42 18.48
CA CYS A 19 7.40 -24.99 18.38
C CYS A 19 6.13 -24.42 17.75
N ASP A 20 5.11 -24.19 18.56
CA ASP A 20 4.10 -23.21 18.19
C ASP A 20 4.85 -21.90 17.96
N ASP A 21 4.76 -21.42 16.74
CA ASP A 21 5.21 -20.09 16.36
C ASP A 21 4.75 -19.13 17.45
N VAL A 22 5.70 -18.57 18.17
CA VAL A 22 5.47 -17.41 19.02
C VAL A 22 5.11 -16.31 18.05
N VAL A 23 3.81 -16.19 17.78
CA VAL A 23 3.26 -15.01 17.12
C VAL A 23 3.60 -13.86 18.05
N THR A 24 4.72 -13.24 17.80
CA THR A 24 5.10 -12.00 18.45
C THR A 24 3.92 -11.06 18.23
N LYS A 25 3.21 -10.76 19.32
CA LYS A 25 2.15 -9.76 19.34
C LYS A 25 2.77 -8.50 18.77
N VAL A 26 2.41 -8.19 17.53
CA VAL A 26 2.89 -6.95 16.88
C VAL A 26 2.22 -5.83 17.66
N ASP A 27 2.97 -5.18 18.54
CA ASP A 27 2.47 -4.03 19.29
C ASP A 27 2.15 -2.94 18.26
N ARG A 28 0.87 -2.64 18.11
CA ARG A 28 0.42 -1.54 17.28
C ARG A 28 0.59 -0.25 18.05
N PRO A 29 0.89 0.86 17.36
CA PRO A 29 0.94 2.18 18.00
C PRO A 29 -0.35 2.45 18.77
N THR A 30 -0.20 3.06 19.91
CA THR A 30 -1.32 3.53 20.72
C THR A 30 -2.25 4.42 19.88
N GLY A 31 -3.56 4.15 19.92
CA GLY A 31 -4.57 4.95 19.23
C GLY A 31 -4.95 4.45 17.82
N PHE A 32 -4.40 3.33 17.33
CA PHE A 32 -4.80 2.80 16.01
C PHE A 32 -6.27 2.35 15.96
N GLU A 33 -6.73 1.58 16.95
CA GLU A 33 -8.12 1.10 16.98
C GLU A 33 -9.11 2.26 17.20
N ASP A 34 -8.77 3.22 18.09
CA ASP A 34 -9.57 4.43 18.30
C ASP A 34 -9.64 5.29 17.03
N PHE A 35 -8.52 5.40 16.29
CA PHE A 35 -8.48 6.11 15.04
C PHE A 35 -9.43 5.48 14.02
N VAL A 36 -9.45 4.17 13.86
CA VAL A 36 -10.31 3.47 12.89
C VAL A 36 -11.79 3.79 13.17
N SER A 37 -12.21 3.70 14.44
CA SER A 37 -13.59 4.02 14.82
C SER A 37 -13.93 5.50 14.57
N ASN A 38 -13.12 6.41 15.09
CA ASN A 38 -13.33 7.85 14.95
C ASN A 38 -13.29 8.31 13.49
N TYR A 39 -12.47 7.66 12.65
CA TYR A 39 -12.39 8.00 11.24
C TYR A 39 -13.63 7.57 10.47
N ASN A 40 -14.25 6.43 10.82
CA ASN A 40 -15.52 6.01 10.23
C ASN A 40 -16.63 7.04 10.55
N ASP A 41 -16.72 7.48 11.79
CA ASP A 41 -17.70 8.49 12.21
C ASP A 41 -17.45 9.82 11.48
N HIS A 42 -16.21 10.29 11.44
CA HIS A 42 -15.82 11.51 10.73
C HIS A 42 -16.18 11.45 9.22
N ILE A 43 -15.96 10.30 8.56
CA ILE A 43 -16.31 10.14 7.14
C ILE A 43 -17.82 10.14 6.94
N ALA A 44 -18.58 9.53 7.84
CA ALA A 44 -20.04 9.53 7.76
C ALA A 44 -20.59 10.97 7.85
N GLU A 45 -20.17 11.74 8.86
CA GLU A 45 -20.53 13.14 9.02
C GLU A 45 -20.14 13.98 7.79
N TRP A 46 -18.90 13.84 7.33
CA TRP A 46 -18.43 14.57 6.15
C TRP A 46 -19.24 14.24 4.89
N LEU A 47 -19.63 12.98 4.68
CA LEU A 47 -20.46 12.59 3.52
C LEU A 47 -21.85 13.18 3.59
N GLU A 48 -22.46 13.28 4.77
CA GLU A 48 -23.75 13.93 4.98
C GLU A 48 -23.66 15.43 4.65
N GLU A 49 -22.62 16.11 5.13
CA GLU A 49 -22.38 17.53 4.82
C GLU A 49 -22.22 17.74 3.30
N GLN A 50 -21.42 16.90 2.63
CA GLN A 50 -21.23 16.99 1.18
C GLN A 50 -22.56 16.78 0.41
N MET A 51 -23.40 15.86 0.86
CA MET A 51 -24.70 15.63 0.22
C MET A 51 -25.65 16.82 0.41
N ILE A 52 -25.63 17.48 1.57
CA ILE A 52 -26.42 18.70 1.81
C ILE A 52 -25.96 19.81 0.86
N GLU A 53 -24.66 20.09 0.78
CA GLU A 53 -24.11 21.10 -0.13
C GLU A 53 -24.46 20.84 -1.60
N LEU A 54 -24.38 19.57 -2.05
CA LEU A 54 -24.75 19.21 -3.42
C LEU A 54 -26.25 19.35 -3.69
N ASN A 55 -27.11 19.09 -2.69
CA ASN A 55 -28.55 19.31 -2.82
C ASN A 55 -28.85 20.80 -2.98
N GLU A 56 -28.27 21.67 -2.17
CA GLU A 56 -28.43 23.12 -2.30
C GLU A 56 -27.93 23.64 -3.67
N LYS A 57 -26.76 23.12 -4.12
CA LYS A 57 -26.19 23.47 -5.43
C LYS A 57 -27.15 23.04 -6.57
N GLN A 58 -27.79 21.88 -6.44
CA GLN A 58 -28.76 21.40 -7.42
C GLN A 58 -29.92 22.37 -7.56
N VAL A 59 -30.53 22.77 -6.45
CA VAL A 59 -31.66 23.73 -6.46
C VAL A 59 -31.26 25.04 -7.13
N LYS A 60 -30.05 25.56 -6.84
CA LYS A 60 -29.53 26.78 -7.49
C LYS A 60 -29.35 26.61 -9.01
N LEU A 61 -28.82 25.46 -9.45
CA LEU A 61 -28.64 25.18 -10.88
C LEU A 61 -29.94 24.95 -11.61
N GLU A 62 -30.94 24.28 -11.00
CA GLU A 62 -32.27 24.09 -11.57
C GLU A 62 -32.97 25.43 -11.77
N LYS A 63 -32.92 26.34 -10.77
CA LYS A 63 -33.41 27.69 -10.92
C LYS A 63 -32.69 28.44 -12.06
N LYS A 64 -31.33 28.39 -12.10
CA LYS A 64 -30.57 29.01 -13.17
C LYS A 64 -30.93 28.45 -14.56
N LEU A 65 -31.25 27.15 -14.66
CA LEU A 65 -31.72 26.55 -15.91
C LEU A 65 -33.09 27.10 -16.34
N ALA A 66 -34.00 27.25 -15.38
CA ALA A 66 -35.30 27.83 -15.65
C ALA A 66 -35.24 29.30 -16.12
N ASP A 67 -34.31 30.06 -15.52
CA ASP A 67 -34.10 31.48 -15.84
C ASP A 67 -33.20 31.68 -17.09
N SER A 68 -32.69 30.61 -17.71
CA SER A 68 -31.81 30.70 -18.90
C SER A 68 -32.62 31.00 -20.17
N GLU A 69 -32.21 32.04 -20.89
CA GLU A 69 -32.89 32.51 -22.10
C GLU A 69 -32.31 31.94 -23.40
N THR A 70 -30.97 31.77 -23.43
CA THR A 70 -30.28 31.30 -24.64
C THR A 70 -30.01 29.81 -24.65
N PRO A 71 -29.91 29.18 -25.83
CA PRO A 71 -29.54 27.76 -25.94
C PRO A 71 -28.17 27.44 -25.33
N GLU A 72 -27.18 28.37 -25.47
CA GLU A 72 -25.83 28.23 -24.91
C GLU A 72 -25.86 28.22 -23.38
N GLN A 73 -26.63 29.11 -22.76
CA GLN A 73 -26.79 29.13 -21.30
C GLN A 73 -27.41 27.83 -20.78
N LYS A 74 -28.51 27.36 -21.46
CA LYS A 74 -29.15 26.09 -21.12
C LYS A 74 -28.20 24.90 -21.22
N LEU A 75 -27.35 24.84 -22.26
CA LEU A 75 -26.40 23.79 -22.49
C LEU A 75 -25.33 23.78 -21.36
N ALA A 76 -24.80 24.95 -20.99
CA ALA A 76 -23.79 25.06 -19.92
C ALA A 76 -24.37 24.60 -18.57
N VAL A 77 -25.57 25.08 -18.18
CA VAL A 77 -26.18 24.69 -16.92
C VAL A 77 -26.57 23.19 -16.91
N THR A 78 -26.99 22.64 -18.04
CA THR A 78 -27.26 21.20 -18.16
C THR A 78 -25.98 20.37 -17.96
N ALA A 79 -24.85 20.83 -18.48
CA ALA A 79 -23.54 20.16 -18.24
C ALA A 79 -23.15 20.21 -16.75
N ASP A 80 -23.38 21.34 -16.07
CA ASP A 80 -23.13 21.50 -14.64
C ASP A 80 -24.04 20.56 -13.82
N LEU A 81 -25.31 20.44 -14.16
CA LEU A 81 -26.25 19.51 -13.52
C LEU A 81 -25.84 18.05 -13.72
N LYS A 82 -25.35 17.67 -14.91
CA LYS A 82 -24.85 16.33 -15.17
C LYS A 82 -23.62 16.01 -14.34
N ALA A 83 -22.68 16.95 -14.22
CA ALA A 83 -21.49 16.80 -13.38
C ALA A 83 -21.85 16.66 -11.89
N LEU A 84 -22.82 17.46 -11.43
CA LEU A 84 -23.34 17.41 -10.06
C LEU A 84 -24.01 16.07 -9.78
N THR A 85 -24.84 15.55 -10.68
CA THR A 85 -25.47 14.23 -10.54
C THR A 85 -24.44 13.12 -10.40
N ARG A 86 -23.37 13.17 -11.20
CA ARG A 86 -22.25 12.21 -11.10
C ARG A 86 -21.58 12.30 -9.73
N ASN A 87 -21.35 13.51 -9.21
CA ASN A 87 -20.73 13.67 -7.89
C ASN A 87 -21.65 13.16 -6.78
N LYS A 88 -22.95 13.45 -6.83
CA LYS A 88 -23.92 12.90 -5.88
C LYS A 88 -23.91 11.36 -5.88
N GLN A 89 -23.82 10.75 -7.05
CA GLN A 89 -23.73 9.29 -7.14
C GLN A 89 -22.45 8.74 -6.48
N LYS A 90 -21.31 9.43 -6.63
CA LYS A 90 -20.07 9.02 -5.95
C LYS A 90 -20.21 9.05 -4.43
N TYR A 91 -20.80 10.10 -3.87
CA TYR A 91 -21.00 10.18 -2.43
C TYR A 91 -22.05 9.17 -1.96
N GLN A 92 -23.13 8.95 -2.72
CA GLN A 92 -24.11 7.92 -2.40
C GLN A 92 -23.47 6.52 -2.38
N ASN A 93 -22.63 6.19 -3.38
CA ASN A 93 -21.89 4.93 -3.42
C ASN A 93 -21.01 4.71 -2.19
N ARG A 94 -20.51 5.78 -1.58
CA ARG A 94 -19.72 5.72 -0.34
C ARG A 94 -20.61 5.54 0.89
N ILE A 95 -21.70 6.27 0.98
CA ILE A 95 -22.70 6.13 2.04
C ILE A 95 -23.22 4.69 2.10
N ASP A 96 -23.44 4.06 0.94
CA ASP A 96 -23.91 2.67 0.84
C ASP A 96 -22.91 1.66 1.40
N GLN A 97 -21.60 2.00 1.48
CA GLN A 97 -20.58 1.17 2.15
C GLN A 97 -20.66 1.22 3.68
N LYS A 98 -21.32 2.23 4.26
CA LYS A 98 -21.50 2.51 5.67
C LYS A 98 -20.22 2.89 6.42
N GLU A 99 -19.11 2.19 6.19
CA GLU A 99 -17.85 2.39 6.89
C GLU A 99 -16.73 2.58 5.88
N PHE A 100 -15.74 3.42 6.22
CA PHE A 100 -14.51 3.53 5.44
C PHE A 100 -13.57 2.36 5.71
N PHE A 101 -13.43 1.96 6.97
CA PHE A 101 -12.70 0.77 7.42
C PHE A 101 -13.68 -0.26 7.98
N SER A 102 -13.73 -1.44 7.37
CA SER A 102 -14.60 -2.55 7.82
C SER A 102 -13.77 -3.79 8.14
N PHE A 103 -14.21 -4.52 9.15
CA PHE A 103 -13.63 -5.82 9.52
C PHE A 103 -14.74 -6.87 9.56
N LYS A 104 -14.62 -7.89 8.71
CA LYS A 104 -15.63 -8.93 8.52
C LYS A 104 -15.01 -10.30 8.65
N GLY A 105 -15.85 -11.32 8.80
CA GLY A 105 -15.41 -12.71 8.71
C GLY A 105 -15.19 -13.13 7.25
N ILE A 106 -14.39 -14.18 7.06
CA ILE A 106 -14.11 -14.73 5.72
C ILE A 106 -15.39 -15.29 5.07
N GLU A 107 -16.37 -15.70 5.89
CA GLU A 107 -17.68 -16.17 5.46
C GLU A 107 -18.56 -15.09 4.83
N GLU A 108 -18.26 -13.82 5.07
CA GLU A 108 -18.96 -12.67 4.46
C GLU A 108 -18.36 -12.29 3.08
N LEU A 109 -17.31 -12.98 2.65
CA LEU A 109 -16.76 -12.78 1.31
C LEU A 109 -17.78 -13.24 0.25
N PRO A 110 -18.08 -12.43 -0.80
CA PRO A 110 -19.00 -12.84 -1.86
C PRO A 110 -18.58 -14.17 -2.50
N GLN A 111 -19.53 -15.09 -2.65
CA GLN A 111 -19.24 -16.44 -3.15
C GLN A 111 -19.06 -16.52 -4.66
N GLU A 112 -19.64 -15.59 -5.41
CA GLU A 112 -19.59 -15.55 -6.87
C GLU A 112 -18.33 -14.88 -7.44
N LEU A 113 -17.32 -14.59 -6.62
CA LEU A 113 -16.08 -13.96 -7.08
C LEU A 113 -15.30 -14.87 -8.03
N VAL A 114 -14.98 -14.34 -9.21
CA VAL A 114 -14.07 -15.00 -10.16
C VAL A 114 -12.66 -14.51 -9.90
N TRP A 115 -11.82 -15.40 -9.38
CA TRP A 115 -10.45 -15.10 -9.03
C TRP A 115 -9.52 -15.24 -10.24
N GLU A 116 -8.67 -14.25 -10.45
CA GLU A 116 -7.64 -14.20 -11.47
C GLU A 116 -6.26 -14.22 -10.78
N ASP A 117 -5.27 -14.87 -11.42
CA ASP A 117 -3.88 -14.94 -10.93
C ASP A 117 -2.86 -14.39 -11.94
N GLY A 118 -3.27 -14.12 -13.18
CA GLY A 118 -2.42 -13.58 -14.24
C GLY A 118 -1.19 -14.43 -14.58
N MET A 119 -1.14 -15.70 -14.15
CA MET A 119 -0.01 -16.59 -14.35
C MET A 119 0.15 -17.06 -15.81
N ASP A 120 -0.81 -16.78 -16.69
CA ASP A 120 -0.74 -16.99 -18.13
C ASP A 120 0.20 -15.99 -18.84
N ASN A 121 0.50 -14.84 -18.23
CA ASN A 121 1.41 -13.86 -18.80
C ASN A 121 2.83 -14.44 -19.00
N PRO A 122 3.59 -14.01 -20.03
CA PRO A 122 4.99 -14.41 -20.21
C PRO A 122 5.88 -13.90 -19.07
N ILE A 123 7.09 -14.44 -18.96
CA ILE A 123 8.10 -13.97 -18.02
C ILE A 123 8.52 -12.52 -18.33
N ILE A 124 8.92 -11.79 -17.27
CA ILE A 124 9.51 -10.45 -17.41
C ILE A 124 11.03 -10.57 -17.20
N GLY A 125 11.78 -9.87 -18.05
CA GLY A 125 13.24 -9.88 -18.02
C GLY A 125 13.85 -10.96 -18.93
N ASP A 126 15.17 -11.03 -18.95
CA ASP A 126 15.94 -11.95 -19.79
C ASP A 126 16.54 -13.07 -18.91
N PRO A 127 16.28 -14.36 -19.22
CA PRO A 127 16.89 -15.48 -18.48
C PRO A 127 18.42 -15.47 -18.46
N ARG A 128 19.06 -14.75 -19.37
CA ARG A 128 20.52 -14.58 -19.41
C ARG A 128 21.03 -13.47 -18.45
N ALA A 129 20.13 -12.72 -17.84
CA ALA A 129 20.50 -11.64 -16.92
C ALA A 129 21.33 -12.17 -15.74
N LYS A 130 22.42 -11.49 -15.45
CA LYS A 130 23.34 -11.86 -14.37
C LYS A 130 23.08 -10.95 -13.17
N LYS A 131 23.01 -11.56 -11.97
CA LYS A 131 22.92 -10.82 -10.72
C LYS A 131 24.32 -10.43 -10.24
N GLY A 132 24.44 -9.22 -9.70
CA GLY A 132 25.67 -8.74 -9.12
C GLY A 132 25.97 -7.27 -9.44
N GLY A 133 27.06 -6.78 -8.84
CA GLY A 133 27.58 -5.45 -9.11
C GLY A 133 26.81 -4.30 -8.47
N VAL A 134 27.25 -3.10 -8.79
CA VAL A 134 26.66 -1.84 -8.29
C VAL A 134 26.15 -1.05 -9.48
N PHE A 135 24.88 -0.67 -9.45
CA PHE A 135 24.34 0.31 -10.38
C PHE A 135 24.53 1.71 -9.76
N HIS A 136 25.29 2.54 -10.46
CA HIS A 136 25.56 3.91 -10.02
C HIS A 136 24.54 4.86 -10.65
N ASN A 137 24.01 5.75 -9.82
CA ASN A 137 23.12 6.82 -10.22
C ASN A 137 23.47 8.09 -9.44
N TYR A 138 22.94 9.22 -9.82
CA TYR A 138 23.18 10.48 -9.12
C TYR A 138 21.88 11.23 -8.82
N ILE A 139 21.95 12.08 -7.82
CA ILE A 139 20.93 13.06 -7.45
C ILE A 139 21.60 14.43 -7.34
N ARG A 140 20.90 15.50 -7.69
CA ARG A 140 21.47 16.86 -7.63
C ARG A 140 21.65 17.36 -6.21
N ASP A 141 20.68 17.07 -5.35
CA ASP A 141 20.66 17.50 -3.96
C ASP A 141 20.35 16.32 -3.05
N PHE A 142 20.96 16.31 -1.87
CA PHE A 142 20.63 15.33 -0.86
C PHE A 142 19.24 15.64 -0.29
N PRO A 143 18.32 14.63 -0.21
CA PRO A 143 16.97 14.84 0.30
C PRO A 143 16.99 15.30 1.77
N ARG A 144 16.07 16.17 2.13
CA ARG A 144 15.94 16.65 3.52
C ARG A 144 15.41 15.61 4.48
N THR A 145 14.75 14.59 3.97
CA THR A 145 14.21 13.45 4.71
C THR A 145 14.13 12.23 3.81
N LEU A 146 14.18 11.05 4.41
CA LEU A 146 13.90 9.77 3.75
C LEU A 146 12.53 9.20 4.16
N ARG A 147 11.70 9.97 4.85
CA ARG A 147 10.32 9.58 5.13
C ARG A 147 9.51 9.47 3.84
N GLN A 148 8.56 8.56 3.83
CA GLN A 148 7.64 8.42 2.71
C GLN A 148 6.60 9.54 2.65
N ILE A 149 6.23 10.13 3.80
CA ILE A 149 5.14 11.11 3.94
C ILE A 149 5.49 12.18 4.98
N GLY A 150 4.78 13.29 4.97
CA GLY A 150 4.91 14.43 5.86
C GLY A 150 5.70 15.58 5.26
N SER A 151 6.04 16.57 6.06
CA SER A 151 6.75 17.77 5.62
C SER A 151 8.06 17.42 4.90
N GLN A 152 8.30 18.01 3.73
CA GLN A 152 9.50 17.80 2.91
C GLN A 152 9.70 16.37 2.36
N ALA A 153 8.77 15.44 2.60
CA ALA A 153 8.86 14.09 2.06
C ALA A 153 8.55 14.04 0.55
N ASN A 154 7.77 14.97 0.03
CA ASN A 154 7.50 15.06 -1.40
C ASN A 154 8.68 15.68 -2.15
N ASN A 155 9.72 14.88 -2.38
CA ASN A 155 10.91 15.21 -3.14
C ASN A 155 11.17 14.15 -4.23
N SER A 156 11.97 14.48 -5.26
CA SER A 156 12.25 13.56 -6.37
C SER A 156 12.86 12.24 -5.91
N PHE A 157 13.69 12.26 -4.88
CA PHE A 157 14.36 11.08 -4.40
C PHE A 157 13.44 10.10 -3.65
N ARG A 158 12.28 10.56 -3.15
CA ARG A 158 11.26 9.68 -2.58
C ARG A 158 10.80 8.61 -3.58
N GLY A 159 10.53 9.01 -4.83
CA GLY A 159 10.20 8.07 -5.90
C GLY A 159 11.32 7.07 -6.16
N GLU A 160 12.57 7.56 -6.25
CA GLU A 160 13.75 6.72 -6.48
C GLU A 160 13.91 5.62 -5.41
N ILE A 161 13.59 5.90 -4.16
CA ILE A 161 13.61 4.89 -3.10
C ILE A 161 12.36 4.01 -3.17
N TYR A 162 11.18 4.57 -2.93
CA TYR A 162 9.99 3.78 -2.64
C TYR A 162 9.43 3.06 -3.86
N ASP A 163 9.55 3.63 -5.07
CA ASP A 163 9.14 2.95 -6.30
C ASP A 163 10.05 1.75 -6.63
N ASN A 164 11.30 1.76 -6.12
CA ASN A 164 12.25 0.66 -6.31
C ASN A 164 12.20 -0.40 -5.21
N ILE A 165 11.72 -0.05 -4.02
CA ILE A 165 11.85 -0.93 -2.84
C ILE A 165 10.52 -1.45 -2.30
N ASP A 166 9.39 -0.88 -2.68
CA ASP A 166 8.07 -1.37 -2.31
C ASP A 166 7.37 -2.05 -3.49
N MET A 167 6.55 -3.06 -3.17
CA MET A 167 5.73 -3.75 -4.14
C MET A 167 4.28 -3.30 -4.04
N GLY A 168 3.62 -3.12 -5.19
CA GLY A 168 2.18 -2.94 -5.25
C GLY A 168 1.43 -4.25 -5.04
N LEU A 169 0.10 -4.18 -4.95
CA LEU A 169 -0.77 -5.37 -4.84
C LEU A 169 -0.69 -6.24 -6.08
N VAL A 170 -0.76 -5.63 -7.26
CA VAL A 170 -0.60 -6.29 -8.56
C VAL A 170 0.39 -5.53 -9.41
N GLY A 171 1.07 -6.21 -10.31
CA GLY A 171 1.87 -5.60 -11.36
C GLY A 171 1.08 -5.46 -12.67
N TYR A 172 1.56 -4.61 -13.58
CA TYR A 172 0.99 -4.43 -14.91
C TYR A 172 2.01 -4.80 -15.96
N HIS A 173 1.73 -5.86 -16.72
CA HIS A 173 2.72 -6.48 -17.61
C HIS A 173 3.07 -5.54 -18.78
N PRO A 174 4.36 -5.24 -19.03
CA PRO A 174 4.77 -4.21 -19.98
C PRO A 174 4.38 -4.54 -21.44
N ILE A 175 4.26 -5.82 -21.80
CA ILE A 175 3.93 -6.27 -23.16
C ILE A 175 2.45 -6.57 -23.30
N THR A 176 1.91 -7.47 -22.46
CA THR A 176 0.52 -7.95 -22.60
C THR A 176 -0.51 -6.95 -22.11
N LYS A 177 -0.10 -5.96 -21.32
CA LYS A 177 -1.00 -4.97 -20.69
C LYS A 177 -2.09 -5.61 -19.83
N LYS A 178 -1.77 -6.75 -19.20
CA LYS A 178 -2.61 -7.45 -18.23
C LYS A 178 -1.98 -7.37 -16.85
N TYR A 179 -2.78 -7.60 -15.81
CA TYR A 179 -2.27 -7.73 -14.45
C TYR A 179 -1.46 -9.02 -14.29
N TYR A 180 -0.49 -8.97 -13.39
CA TYR A 180 0.26 -10.14 -12.90
C TYR A 180 0.44 -10.05 -11.39
N PRO A 181 0.63 -11.19 -10.69
CA PRO A 181 0.73 -11.22 -9.24
C PRO A 181 1.97 -10.48 -8.72
N SER A 182 1.75 -9.75 -7.61
CA SER A 182 2.78 -9.04 -6.86
C SER A 182 2.60 -9.36 -5.37
N LEU A 183 2.26 -8.41 -4.50
CA LEU A 183 1.90 -8.75 -3.12
C LEU A 183 0.63 -9.61 -3.04
N ALA A 184 -0.34 -9.39 -3.93
CA ALA A 184 -1.49 -10.26 -4.08
C ALA A 184 -1.19 -11.35 -5.12
N LYS A 185 -1.41 -12.61 -4.76
CA LYS A 185 -1.31 -13.76 -5.67
C LYS A 185 -2.54 -13.93 -6.55
N GLU A 186 -3.70 -13.47 -6.07
CA GLU A 186 -4.99 -13.53 -6.76
C GLU A 186 -5.79 -12.27 -6.48
N TRP A 187 -6.63 -11.88 -7.42
CA TRP A 187 -7.58 -10.77 -7.27
C TRP A 187 -8.90 -11.11 -7.97
N ALA A 188 -9.99 -10.47 -7.53
CA ALA A 188 -11.29 -10.57 -8.16
C ALA A 188 -11.97 -9.20 -8.20
N PHE A 189 -12.82 -8.99 -9.20
CA PHE A 189 -13.54 -7.74 -9.37
C PHE A 189 -15.01 -7.89 -8.99
N SER A 190 -15.58 -6.86 -8.35
CA SER A 190 -17.03 -6.79 -8.17
C SER A 190 -17.75 -6.57 -9.50
N ALA A 191 -18.99 -7.03 -9.60
CA ALA A 191 -19.82 -6.88 -10.81
C ALA A 191 -20.04 -5.42 -11.20
N ASP A 192 -20.07 -4.50 -10.24
CA ASP A 192 -20.22 -3.05 -10.46
C ASP A 192 -18.94 -2.32 -10.88
N GLY A 193 -17.80 -3.04 -10.94
CA GLY A 193 -16.51 -2.50 -11.38
C GLY A 193 -15.91 -1.45 -10.44
N ARG A 194 -16.29 -1.45 -9.15
CA ARG A 194 -15.79 -0.47 -8.16
C ARG A 194 -14.92 -1.08 -7.06
N THR A 195 -14.98 -2.38 -6.86
CA THR A 195 -14.27 -3.09 -5.79
C THR A 195 -13.32 -4.13 -6.36
N VAL A 196 -12.12 -4.20 -5.81
CA VAL A 196 -11.18 -5.30 -6.03
C VAL A 196 -10.98 -6.03 -4.72
N PHE A 197 -11.13 -7.35 -4.77
CA PHE A 197 -10.79 -8.27 -3.68
C PHE A 197 -9.40 -8.82 -3.94
N TYR A 198 -8.58 -8.88 -2.92
CA TYR A 198 -7.19 -9.34 -3.00
C TYR A 198 -6.94 -10.50 -2.05
N LYS A 199 -6.22 -11.50 -2.53
CA LYS A 199 -5.59 -12.53 -1.68
C LYS A 199 -4.08 -12.32 -1.71
N LEU A 200 -3.50 -11.96 -0.58
CA LEU A 200 -2.05 -11.80 -0.45
C LEU A 200 -1.33 -13.13 -0.67
N ASP A 201 -0.10 -13.03 -1.19
CA ASP A 201 0.77 -14.22 -1.25
C ASP A 201 1.16 -14.62 0.19
N PRO A 202 0.92 -15.86 0.60
CA PRO A 202 1.28 -16.33 1.95
C PRO A 202 2.79 -16.28 2.23
N LYS A 203 3.63 -16.16 1.20
CA LYS A 203 5.08 -15.98 1.31
C LYS A 203 5.49 -14.52 1.44
N ALA A 204 4.59 -13.55 1.20
CA ALA A 204 4.92 -12.14 1.22
C ALA A 204 5.42 -11.70 2.59
N THR A 205 6.66 -11.23 2.65
CA THR A 205 7.30 -10.69 3.85
C THR A 205 7.95 -9.35 3.58
N TYR A 206 8.09 -8.57 4.62
CA TYR A 206 9.01 -7.45 4.63
C TYR A 206 10.47 -7.92 4.60
N SER A 207 11.39 -7.02 4.33
CA SER A 207 12.84 -7.29 4.21
C SER A 207 13.51 -7.78 5.51
N ASP A 208 12.82 -7.65 6.65
CA ASP A 208 13.21 -8.16 7.96
C ASP A 208 12.56 -9.53 8.29
N GLY A 209 11.81 -10.11 7.36
CA GLY A 209 11.17 -11.42 7.49
C GLY A 209 9.78 -11.41 8.12
N VAL A 210 9.29 -10.27 8.59
CA VAL A 210 7.92 -10.16 9.14
C VAL A 210 6.89 -10.30 8.01
N LYS A 211 5.85 -11.11 8.24
CA LYS A 211 4.81 -11.39 7.24
C LYS A 211 3.97 -10.16 6.94
N VAL A 212 3.70 -9.91 5.65
CA VAL A 212 2.74 -8.88 5.22
C VAL A 212 1.32 -9.38 5.44
N ARG A 213 0.46 -8.54 6.03
CA ARG A 213 -0.93 -8.86 6.34
C ARG A 213 -1.87 -7.81 5.79
N SER A 214 -3.12 -8.19 5.57
CA SER A 214 -4.17 -7.28 5.10
C SER A 214 -4.35 -6.04 5.99
N LYS A 215 -4.18 -6.19 7.30
CA LYS A 215 -4.25 -5.08 8.27
C LYS A 215 -3.11 -4.06 8.12
N ASP A 216 -2.01 -4.42 7.48
CA ASP A 216 -0.89 -3.49 7.21
C ASP A 216 -1.27 -2.40 6.21
N PHE A 217 -2.25 -2.69 5.34
CA PHE A 217 -2.80 -1.71 4.39
C PHE A 217 -3.73 -0.71 5.11
N VAL A 218 -4.53 -1.16 6.07
CA VAL A 218 -5.30 -0.26 6.95
C VAL A 218 -4.35 0.61 7.77
N PHE A 219 -3.29 0.00 8.30
CA PHE A 219 -2.27 0.72 9.06
C PHE A 219 -1.50 1.74 8.20
N GLY A 220 -1.23 1.41 6.94
CA GLY A 220 -0.63 2.34 5.99
C GLY A 220 -1.47 3.59 5.75
N LEU A 221 -2.80 3.45 5.73
CA LEU A 221 -3.70 4.58 5.67
C LEU A 221 -3.81 5.34 7.01
N PHE A 222 -3.81 4.63 8.13
CA PHE A 222 -3.75 5.27 9.45
C PHE A 222 -2.60 6.27 9.55
N ILE A 223 -1.38 5.86 9.17
CA ILE A 223 -0.22 6.77 9.18
C ILE A 223 -0.49 8.01 8.33
N ARG A 224 -1.11 7.87 7.16
CA ARG A 224 -1.32 8.97 6.21
C ARG A 224 -2.48 9.90 6.57
N LEU A 225 -3.47 9.37 7.25
CA LEU A 225 -4.70 10.09 7.58
C LEU A 225 -4.69 10.69 8.99
N SER A 226 -3.81 10.21 9.89
CA SER A 226 -3.76 10.66 11.27
C SER A 226 -3.26 12.11 11.41
N ASP A 227 -3.58 12.74 12.55
CA ASP A 227 -3.19 14.12 12.82
C ASP A 227 -1.72 14.30 13.22
N ASN A 228 -1.01 13.21 13.43
CA ASN A 228 0.43 13.25 13.70
C ASN A 228 1.28 13.66 12.48
N ILE A 229 0.69 13.74 11.29
CA ILE A 229 1.39 14.09 10.06
C ILE A 229 0.74 15.30 9.40
N THR A 230 1.58 16.30 9.06
CA THR A 230 1.15 17.43 8.24
C THR A 230 1.25 17.09 6.75
N ALA A 231 0.17 16.57 6.19
CA ALA A 231 0.09 16.20 4.77
C ALA A 231 -1.33 16.45 4.21
N PRO A 232 -1.79 17.72 4.12
CA PRO A 232 -3.19 18.04 3.79
C PRO A 232 -3.61 17.50 2.41
N PHE A 233 -2.72 17.57 1.41
CA PHE A 233 -3.01 17.04 0.07
C PHE A 233 -3.22 15.51 0.11
N GLU A 234 -2.37 14.77 0.80
CA GLU A 234 -2.49 13.31 0.88
C GLU A 234 -3.71 12.89 1.69
N LYS A 235 -4.00 13.58 2.80
CA LYS A 235 -5.22 13.35 3.59
C LYS A 235 -6.47 13.52 2.73
N GLN A 236 -6.56 14.62 1.97
CA GLN A 236 -7.68 14.86 1.07
C GLN A 236 -7.74 13.82 -0.04
N TYR A 237 -6.60 13.48 -0.66
CA TYR A 237 -6.52 12.47 -1.70
C TYR A 237 -7.05 11.11 -1.23
N TYR A 238 -6.54 10.57 -0.12
CA TYR A 238 -6.97 9.27 0.38
C TYR A 238 -8.42 9.27 0.87
N LYS A 239 -8.86 10.39 1.47
CA LYS A 239 -10.25 10.59 1.88
C LYS A 239 -11.22 10.53 0.69
N GLU A 240 -10.87 11.08 -0.47
CA GLU A 240 -11.72 11.13 -1.65
C GLU A 240 -11.57 9.92 -2.60
N GLN A 241 -10.36 9.38 -2.69
CA GLN A 241 -10.04 8.29 -3.63
C GLN A 241 -10.74 6.98 -3.26
N TYR A 242 -10.81 6.64 -1.97
CA TYR A 242 -11.35 5.37 -1.51
C TYR A 242 -12.76 5.52 -0.92
N ALA A 243 -13.61 4.54 -1.19
CA ALA A 243 -14.94 4.46 -0.58
C ALA A 243 -14.92 3.57 0.67
N ASN A 244 -14.23 2.44 0.60
CA ASN A 244 -14.16 1.48 1.69
C ASN A 244 -12.93 0.58 1.54
N ILE A 245 -12.41 0.10 2.68
CA ILE A 245 -11.45 -0.99 2.77
C ILE A 245 -11.98 -1.99 3.77
N THR A 246 -12.22 -3.24 3.33
CA THR A 246 -12.73 -4.32 4.18
C THR A 246 -11.67 -5.40 4.33
N VAL A 247 -11.33 -5.73 5.57
CA VAL A 247 -10.44 -6.85 5.93
C VAL A 247 -11.30 -8.06 6.29
N TYR A 248 -11.07 -9.21 5.62
CA TYR A 248 -11.79 -10.47 5.87
C TYR A 248 -10.93 -11.50 6.64
N SER A 249 -9.62 -11.44 6.44
CA SER A 249 -8.64 -12.27 7.16
C SER A 249 -7.25 -11.63 7.10
N ASP A 250 -6.24 -12.26 7.67
CA ASP A 250 -4.85 -11.79 7.56
C ASP A 250 -4.34 -11.74 6.11
N GLU A 251 -4.97 -12.48 5.19
CA GLU A 251 -4.53 -12.58 3.79
C GLU A 251 -5.55 -12.03 2.80
N VAL A 252 -6.79 -11.78 3.22
CA VAL A 252 -7.88 -11.39 2.31
C VAL A 252 -8.47 -10.05 2.71
N PHE A 253 -8.53 -9.14 1.77
CA PHE A 253 -9.17 -7.84 1.94
C PHE A 253 -9.70 -7.31 0.61
N SER A 254 -10.51 -6.27 0.67
CA SER A 254 -11.00 -5.57 -0.52
C SER A 254 -10.83 -4.06 -0.40
N VAL A 255 -10.75 -3.41 -1.55
CA VAL A 255 -10.69 -1.96 -1.67
C VAL A 255 -11.74 -1.51 -2.67
N SER A 256 -12.58 -0.56 -2.26
CA SER A 256 -13.67 -0.01 -3.06
C SER A 256 -13.41 1.45 -3.41
N LEU A 257 -13.74 1.83 -4.64
CA LEU A 257 -13.71 3.23 -5.11
C LEU A 257 -15.14 3.80 -5.16
N PRO A 258 -15.29 5.13 -5.12
CA PRO A 258 -16.58 5.79 -5.28
C PRO A 258 -17.22 5.60 -6.66
N GLU A 259 -16.41 5.34 -7.69
CA GLU A 259 -16.84 5.13 -9.07
C GLU A 259 -15.99 4.07 -9.77
N ALA A 260 -16.55 3.43 -10.78
CA ALA A 260 -15.81 2.49 -11.62
C ALA A 260 -14.65 3.19 -12.37
N LYS A 261 -13.51 2.52 -12.44
CA LYS A 261 -12.31 3.03 -13.14
C LYS A 261 -11.78 1.99 -14.11
N PRO A 262 -11.29 2.40 -15.29
CA PRO A 262 -10.41 1.55 -16.08
C PRO A 262 -9.18 1.15 -15.25
N LEU A 263 -8.64 -0.04 -15.47
CA LEU A 263 -7.48 -0.55 -14.72
C LEU A 263 -7.67 -0.48 -13.19
N LEU A 264 -8.84 -0.88 -12.73
CA LEU A 264 -9.32 -0.71 -11.36
C LEU A 264 -8.28 -1.16 -10.31
N ALA A 265 -7.58 -2.29 -10.53
CA ALA A 265 -6.61 -2.81 -9.58
C ALA A 265 -5.38 -1.91 -9.37
N LEU A 266 -5.06 -1.01 -10.31
CA LEU A 266 -4.02 0.01 -10.11
C LEU A 266 -4.53 1.16 -9.23
N PHE A 267 -5.81 1.54 -9.39
CA PHE A 267 -6.42 2.62 -8.60
C PHE A 267 -6.81 2.18 -7.18
N THR A 268 -6.98 0.88 -6.93
CA THR A 268 -7.24 0.31 -5.62
C THR A 268 -5.97 -0.14 -4.89
N SER A 269 -4.79 0.19 -5.44
CA SER A 269 -3.51 -0.04 -4.77
C SER A 269 -3.35 0.91 -3.58
N VAL A 270 -3.59 0.40 -2.38
CA VAL A 270 -3.39 1.13 -1.13
C VAL A 270 -1.98 0.91 -0.61
N PRO A 271 -1.38 1.93 0.05
CA PRO A 271 -0.06 1.77 0.65
C PRO A 271 -0.13 0.85 1.87
N ASN A 272 0.83 -0.05 1.98
CA ASN A 272 1.07 -0.79 3.22
C ASN A 272 2.08 -0.06 4.11
N ALA A 273 2.11 -0.39 5.38
CA ALA A 273 3.15 0.03 6.30
C ALA A 273 3.38 -1.06 7.36
N PRO A 274 4.64 -1.36 7.73
CA PRO A 274 4.96 -2.35 8.74
C PRO A 274 4.67 -1.82 10.16
N PRO A 275 3.63 -2.33 10.87
CA PRO A 275 3.26 -1.81 12.19
C PRO A 275 4.37 -1.95 13.23
N HIS A 276 5.17 -3.00 13.15
CA HIS A 276 6.28 -3.26 14.06
C HIS A 276 7.43 -2.23 13.95
N PHE A 277 7.63 -1.63 12.77
CA PHE A 277 8.59 -0.54 12.58
C PHE A 277 8.07 0.77 13.16
N TYR A 278 6.76 1.01 13.06
CA TYR A 278 6.09 2.22 13.54
C TYR A 278 5.51 2.07 14.95
N ASN A 279 6.07 1.17 15.78
CA ASN A 279 5.64 0.95 17.15
C ASN A 279 5.75 2.19 18.06
N GLU A 280 6.62 3.14 17.69
CA GLU A 280 6.80 4.44 18.38
C GLU A 280 6.13 5.60 17.61
N TYR A 281 5.14 5.30 16.75
CA TYR A 281 4.45 6.34 15.98
C TYR A 281 3.64 7.27 16.88
N GLY A 282 3.84 8.58 16.68
CA GLY A 282 3.19 9.61 17.50
C GLY A 282 3.46 11.02 16.95
N PRO A 283 3.18 12.06 17.75
CA PRO A 283 3.32 13.48 17.35
C PRO A 283 4.74 13.88 16.90
N ASP A 284 5.76 13.14 17.34
CA ASP A 284 7.16 13.35 16.96
C ASP A 284 7.58 12.55 15.71
N TYR A 285 6.62 12.04 14.94
CA TYR A 285 6.85 11.23 13.74
C TYR A 285 7.87 11.86 12.79
N GLU A 286 7.74 13.15 12.49
CA GLU A 286 8.59 13.82 11.51
C GLU A 286 10.06 13.87 11.91
N GLU A 287 10.35 13.99 13.19
CA GLU A 287 11.70 13.98 13.73
C GLU A 287 12.23 12.55 13.88
N ARG A 288 11.45 11.68 14.51
CA ARG A 288 11.81 10.29 14.84
C ARG A 288 12.12 9.45 13.62
N TYR A 289 11.33 9.59 12.53
CA TYR A 289 11.46 8.80 11.31
C TYR A 289 12.18 9.53 10.17
N GLN A 290 12.76 10.70 10.39
CA GLN A 290 13.36 11.53 9.34
C GLN A 290 14.38 10.78 8.47
N TRP A 291 15.18 9.91 9.08
CA TRP A 291 16.25 9.14 8.42
C TRP A 291 16.09 7.63 8.56
N ARG A 292 14.93 7.19 9.02
CA ARG A 292 14.60 5.77 9.17
C ARG A 292 13.76 5.34 7.99
N VAL A 293 14.26 4.41 7.20
CA VAL A 293 13.51 3.78 6.11
C VAL A 293 12.88 2.49 6.65
N PRO A 294 11.56 2.29 6.49
CA PRO A 294 10.91 1.08 6.96
C PRO A 294 11.40 -0.17 6.24
N PRO A 295 11.26 -1.35 6.85
CA PRO A 295 11.38 -2.61 6.13
C PRO A 295 10.48 -2.62 4.89
N THR A 296 11.01 -3.10 3.77
CA THR A 296 10.40 -3.01 2.44
C THR A 296 9.83 -4.34 2.00
N THR A 297 8.86 -4.33 1.12
CA THR A 297 8.29 -5.55 0.54
C THR A 297 9.01 -6.00 -0.73
N GLY A 298 9.80 -5.12 -1.34
CA GLY A 298 10.51 -5.35 -2.60
C GLY A 298 11.92 -5.88 -2.45
N ALA A 299 12.63 -5.89 -3.57
CA ALA A 299 13.95 -6.52 -3.70
C ALA A 299 15.10 -5.74 -3.04
N TYR A 300 14.88 -4.49 -2.67
CA TYR A 300 15.91 -3.62 -2.07
C TYR A 300 15.46 -3.05 -0.74
N THR A 301 16.44 -2.68 0.09
CA THR A 301 16.24 -1.98 1.36
C THR A 301 17.32 -0.93 1.55
N VAL A 302 17.07 0.05 2.42
CA VAL A 302 18.04 1.07 2.83
C VAL A 302 18.34 0.88 4.31
N LYS A 303 19.58 0.54 4.63
CA LYS A 303 20.04 0.38 6.01
C LYS A 303 20.60 1.70 6.55
N PRO A 304 20.63 1.90 7.87
CA PRO A 304 21.21 3.12 8.44
C PRO A 304 22.64 3.43 7.96
N GLU A 305 23.50 2.43 7.81
CA GLU A 305 24.87 2.55 7.31
C GLU A 305 24.95 2.92 5.82
N ASP A 306 23.87 2.71 5.07
CA ASP A 306 23.79 3.06 3.64
C ASP A 306 23.43 4.54 3.41
N ILE A 307 23.13 5.28 4.48
CA ILE A 307 22.77 6.71 4.44
C ILE A 307 23.98 7.54 4.85
N LYS A 308 24.62 8.17 3.87
CA LYS A 308 25.74 9.11 4.09
C LYS A 308 25.24 10.52 3.83
N LYS A 309 24.72 11.17 4.88
CA LYS A 309 24.08 12.50 4.80
C LYS A 309 24.93 13.49 3.99
N GLY A 310 24.28 14.18 3.06
CA GLY A 310 24.92 15.14 2.16
C GLY A 310 25.77 14.51 1.04
N ARG A 311 25.93 13.19 0.99
CA ARG A 311 26.84 12.52 0.03
C ARG A 311 26.15 11.45 -0.82
N SER A 312 25.51 10.48 -0.18
CA SER A 312 24.92 9.36 -0.92
C SER A 312 23.88 8.59 -0.11
N VAL A 313 23.00 7.89 -0.82
CA VAL A 313 22.14 6.84 -0.28
C VAL A 313 22.31 5.61 -1.16
N THR A 314 22.43 4.43 -0.54
CA THR A 314 22.58 3.17 -1.27
C THR A 314 21.41 2.24 -0.93
N LEU A 315 20.77 1.69 -1.96
CA LEU A 315 19.81 0.62 -1.82
C LEU A 315 20.56 -0.70 -1.93
N SER A 316 20.43 -1.56 -0.92
CA SER A 316 21.06 -2.88 -0.87
C SER A 316 20.05 -3.97 -1.16
N ARG A 317 20.39 -4.92 -2.06
CA ARG A 317 19.49 -6.03 -2.41
C ARG A 317 19.25 -6.95 -1.22
N VAL A 318 17.97 -7.29 -0.99
CA VAL A 318 17.56 -8.26 0.04
C VAL A 318 17.89 -9.66 -0.46
N LYS A 319 18.81 -10.36 0.23
CA LYS A 319 19.31 -11.68 -0.23
C LYS A 319 18.20 -12.74 -0.28
N ASP A 320 17.38 -12.77 0.76
CA ASP A 320 16.31 -13.73 0.93
C ASP A 320 14.94 -13.10 0.66
N TRP A 321 14.90 -12.19 -0.32
CA TRP A 321 13.66 -11.59 -0.75
C TRP A 321 12.64 -12.65 -1.15
N TRP A 322 11.44 -12.59 -0.61
CA TRP A 322 10.40 -13.61 -0.75
C TRP A 322 10.00 -13.89 -2.21
N ALA A 323 10.04 -12.87 -3.08
CA ALA A 323 9.65 -13.00 -4.50
C ALA A 323 10.83 -13.22 -5.45
N LYS A 324 12.07 -13.49 -4.95
CA LYS A 324 13.27 -13.63 -5.79
C LYS A 324 13.18 -14.70 -6.88
N ASP A 325 12.41 -15.76 -6.63
CA ASP A 325 12.22 -16.89 -7.55
C ASP A 325 10.84 -16.85 -8.21
N HIS A 326 10.05 -15.80 -8.01
CA HIS A 326 8.75 -15.66 -8.61
C HIS A 326 8.87 -15.41 -10.12
N LYS A 327 7.98 -16.00 -10.93
CA LYS A 327 7.96 -15.97 -12.40
C LYS A 327 8.26 -14.58 -13.01
N PHE A 328 7.69 -13.53 -12.44
CA PHE A 328 7.79 -12.17 -12.97
C PHE A 328 8.95 -11.36 -12.42
N TYR A 329 9.68 -11.86 -11.40
CA TYR A 329 10.73 -11.12 -10.71
C TYR A 329 12.11 -11.79 -10.78
N GLN A 330 12.19 -13.07 -11.11
CA GLN A 330 13.44 -13.86 -11.09
C GLN A 330 14.57 -13.30 -11.96
N TYR A 331 14.25 -12.57 -13.02
CA TYR A 331 15.22 -12.00 -13.96
C TYR A 331 15.33 -10.47 -13.87
N SER A 332 14.73 -9.88 -12.86
CA SER A 332 14.82 -8.44 -12.55
C SER A 332 15.58 -8.19 -11.25
N ASN A 333 15.76 -6.93 -10.87
CA ASN A 333 16.45 -6.54 -9.64
C ASN A 333 17.86 -7.16 -9.53
N ASN A 334 18.65 -7.05 -10.61
CA ASN A 334 19.88 -7.82 -10.76
C ASN A 334 21.10 -7.19 -10.06
N ALA A 335 21.14 -5.86 -9.87
CA ALA A 335 22.24 -5.21 -9.15
C ALA A 335 22.23 -5.60 -7.66
N ASP A 336 23.40 -5.82 -7.07
CA ASP A 336 23.52 -6.03 -5.62
C ASP A 336 23.26 -4.75 -4.83
N LYS A 337 23.59 -3.61 -5.45
CA LYS A 337 23.39 -2.27 -4.89
C LYS A 337 22.98 -1.28 -5.97
N ILE A 338 22.15 -0.32 -5.58
CA ILE A 338 21.86 0.88 -6.36
C ILE A 338 22.37 2.06 -5.54
N SER A 339 23.44 2.73 -6.02
CA SER A 339 24.10 3.81 -5.30
C SER A 339 23.74 5.16 -5.91
N TYR A 340 23.06 6.00 -5.13
CA TYR A 340 22.75 7.39 -5.50
C TYR A 340 23.76 8.33 -4.87
N GLN A 341 24.58 8.99 -5.68
CA GLN A 341 25.56 9.98 -5.24
C GLN A 341 25.05 11.39 -5.47
N VAL A 342 25.37 12.32 -4.55
CA VAL A 342 25.07 13.72 -4.74
C VAL A 342 26.08 14.36 -5.70
N ILE A 343 25.61 14.79 -6.86
CA ILE A 343 26.42 15.48 -7.87
C ILE A 343 25.60 16.68 -8.34
N ALA A 344 25.92 17.87 -7.84
CA ALA A 344 25.13 19.08 -8.08
C ALA A 344 25.24 19.56 -9.54
N GLU A 345 26.40 19.35 -10.20
CA GLU A 345 26.65 19.79 -11.57
C GLU A 345 26.48 18.64 -12.56
N GLU A 346 25.57 18.78 -13.51
CA GLU A 346 25.24 17.77 -14.51
C GLU A 346 26.43 17.41 -15.43
N SER A 347 27.29 18.39 -15.74
CA SER A 347 28.53 18.16 -16.49
C SER A 347 29.47 17.19 -15.77
N LYS A 348 29.59 17.31 -14.44
CA LYS A 348 30.41 16.39 -13.63
C LYS A 348 29.77 15.00 -13.54
N ALA A 349 28.44 14.92 -13.51
CA ALA A 349 27.77 13.62 -13.56
C ALA A 349 28.10 12.89 -14.87
N PHE A 350 28.04 13.61 -16.01
CA PHE A 350 28.38 13.04 -17.31
C PHE A 350 29.86 12.57 -17.42
N GLU A 351 30.77 13.24 -16.75
CA GLU A 351 32.22 12.84 -16.73
C GLU A 351 32.46 11.59 -15.86
N LEU A 352 31.58 11.30 -14.88
CA LEU A 352 31.74 10.19 -13.94
C LEU A 352 31.05 8.91 -14.42
N PHE A 353 30.09 9.00 -15.33
CA PHE A 353 29.30 7.89 -15.86
C PHE A 353 29.44 7.74 -17.38
#